data_3ded98efe7cdeef4739705101650c77e
#
_entry.id   3ded98efe7cdeef4739705101650c77e
#
_cell.length_a   1.000
_cell.length_b   1.000
_cell.length_c   1.000
_cell.angle_alpha   90.00
_cell.angle_beta   90.00
_cell.angle_gamma   90.00
#
_symmetry.space_group_name_H-M   'P 1'
#
loop_
_entity.id
_entity.type
_entity.pdbx_description
1 polymer ?
#
loop_
_entity_poly.entity_id
_entity_poly.type
_entity_poly.pdbx_seq_one_letter_code
_entity_poly.pdbx_strand_id
1 'polypeptide(L)'
;LFTSLYGIRGKELKEAVSESLEFVGLEEKKNGYAKNFSGGMKRRLNIACAIGHKPELLIFDEPTVGIDPQSRNFIMDKIRFANKEGATIIYTSHYMEEIEALCSRIAIMDNGRIIAVGTKEELVQLVTDQKDSQMSLEEVFLTLTGKKLRDYAEGEM
;
A
#
# COMPACT_ATOMS: atom_id res chain seq x y z
N LEU A 1 19.82 10.40 -6.20
CA LEU A 1 19.02 11.26 -7.09
C LEU A 1 17.70 11.67 -6.42
N PHE A 2 16.75 10.76 -6.16
CA PHE A 2 15.42 11.12 -5.63
C PHE A 2 15.51 11.92 -4.33
N THR A 3 16.23 11.41 -3.32
CA THR A 3 16.44 12.08 -2.03
C THR A 3 17.08 13.47 -2.19
N SER A 4 18.00 13.63 -3.16
CA SER A 4 18.66 14.93 -3.40
C SER A 4 17.76 15.99 -4.05
N LEU A 5 16.64 15.60 -4.67
CA LEU A 5 15.64 16.55 -5.21
C LEU A 5 14.95 17.36 -4.10
N TYR A 6 14.94 16.83 -2.87
CA TYR A 6 14.41 17.50 -1.67
C TYR A 6 15.44 18.36 -0.93
N GLY A 7 16.55 18.68 -1.59
CA GLY A 7 17.57 19.59 -1.03
C GLY A 7 18.59 18.93 -0.12
N ILE A 8 18.45 17.63 0.18
CA ILE A 8 19.41 16.88 1.03
C ILE A 8 20.71 16.67 0.25
N ARG A 9 21.87 16.96 0.88
CA ARG A 9 23.18 16.97 0.21
C ARG A 9 24.29 16.43 1.11
N GLY A 10 25.45 16.18 0.51
CA GLY A 10 26.68 15.87 1.24
C GLY A 10 26.60 14.60 2.09
N LYS A 11 26.97 14.72 3.37
CA LYS A 11 26.97 13.60 4.32
C LYS A 11 25.56 13.13 4.63
N GLU A 12 24.64 14.06 4.86
CA GLU A 12 23.24 13.77 5.15
C GLU A 12 22.57 12.94 4.02
N LEU A 13 22.86 13.26 2.74
CA LEU A 13 22.36 12.49 1.61
C LEU A 13 22.86 11.03 1.63
N LYS A 14 24.12 10.82 1.97
CA LYS A 14 24.68 9.46 2.06
C LYS A 14 24.03 8.65 3.17
N GLU A 15 23.83 9.27 4.32
CA GLU A 15 23.16 8.66 5.48
C GLU A 15 21.70 8.32 5.14
N ALA A 16 20.92 9.27 4.61
CA ALA A 16 19.53 9.06 4.22
C ALA A 16 19.35 7.96 3.16
N VAL A 17 20.25 7.88 2.19
CA VAL A 17 20.25 6.80 1.18
C VAL A 17 20.57 5.45 1.81
N SER A 18 21.57 5.38 2.69
CA SER A 18 21.94 4.12 3.39
C SER A 18 20.79 3.63 4.27
N GLU A 19 20.21 4.52 5.10
CA GLU A 19 19.04 4.22 5.94
C GLU A 19 17.85 3.73 5.11
N SER A 20 17.57 4.37 3.98
CA SER A 20 16.46 3.98 3.10
C SER A 20 16.67 2.61 2.45
N LEU A 21 17.91 2.30 2.03
CA LEU A 21 18.24 0.98 1.47
C LEU A 21 18.21 -0.12 2.53
N GLU A 22 18.70 0.17 3.74
CA GLU A 22 18.64 -0.74 4.88
C GLU A 22 17.18 -1.02 5.26
N PHE A 23 16.35 0.03 5.34
CA PHE A 23 14.93 -0.09 5.64
C PHE A 23 14.22 -1.08 4.73
N VAL A 24 14.55 -1.10 3.43
CA VAL A 24 13.94 -2.01 2.45
C VAL A 24 14.75 -3.30 2.21
N GLY A 25 15.82 -3.54 2.97
CA GLY A 25 16.67 -4.73 2.86
C GLY A 25 17.42 -4.80 1.54
N LEU A 26 17.92 -3.67 1.03
CA LEU A 26 18.71 -3.58 -0.21
C LEU A 26 20.12 -2.99 0.00
N GLU A 27 20.59 -2.81 1.25
CA GLU A 27 21.88 -2.20 1.54
C GLU A 27 23.04 -2.95 0.85
N GLU A 28 23.06 -4.28 0.87
CA GLU A 28 24.08 -5.09 0.20
C GLU A 28 24.07 -4.93 -1.33
N LYS A 29 22.98 -4.43 -1.89
CA LYS A 29 22.79 -4.23 -3.34
C LYS A 29 23.03 -2.79 -3.79
N LYS A 30 23.51 -1.89 -2.91
CA LYS A 30 23.70 -0.45 -3.20
C LYS A 30 24.59 -0.14 -4.40
N ASN A 31 25.55 -1.00 -4.69
CA ASN A 31 26.46 -0.86 -5.83
C ASN A 31 25.98 -1.62 -7.07
N GLY A 32 24.82 -2.27 -7.00
CA GLY A 32 24.24 -3.03 -8.10
C GLY A 32 23.44 -2.14 -9.07
N TYR A 33 23.23 -2.66 -10.27
CA TYR A 33 22.39 -1.98 -11.26
C TYR A 33 20.92 -2.39 -11.05
N ALA A 34 20.03 -1.42 -10.89
CA ALA A 34 18.59 -1.64 -10.71
C ALA A 34 17.93 -2.45 -11.85
N LYS A 35 18.50 -2.41 -13.07
CA LYS A 35 18.04 -3.23 -14.20
C LYS A 35 18.09 -4.74 -13.91
N ASN A 36 19.00 -5.17 -13.06
CA ASN A 36 19.22 -6.58 -12.69
C ASN A 36 18.37 -7.03 -11.50
N PHE A 37 17.56 -6.12 -10.91
CA PHE A 37 16.74 -6.43 -9.77
C PHE A 37 15.49 -7.21 -10.18
N SER A 38 15.05 -8.14 -9.31
CA SER A 38 13.74 -8.79 -9.44
C SER A 38 12.60 -7.78 -9.31
N GLY A 39 11.38 -8.17 -9.66
CA GLY A 39 10.19 -7.31 -9.49
C GLY A 39 10.03 -6.80 -8.07
N GLY A 40 10.12 -7.71 -7.08
CA GLY A 40 10.05 -7.35 -5.66
C GLY A 40 11.19 -6.43 -5.21
N MET A 41 12.42 -6.65 -5.69
CA MET A 41 13.55 -5.74 -5.40
C MET A 41 13.34 -4.36 -6.02
N LYS A 42 12.81 -4.26 -7.24
CA LYS A 42 12.49 -2.97 -7.87
C LYS A 42 11.40 -2.23 -7.09
N ARG A 43 10.36 -2.94 -6.64
CA ARG A 43 9.29 -2.34 -5.83
C ARG A 43 9.83 -1.84 -4.48
N ARG A 44 10.68 -2.63 -3.80
CA ARG A 44 11.37 -2.20 -2.57
C ARG A 44 12.27 -0.98 -2.80
N LEU A 45 12.98 -0.93 -3.92
CA LEU A 45 13.78 0.24 -4.29
C LEU A 45 12.92 1.50 -4.49
N ASN A 46 11.75 1.38 -5.13
CA ASN A 46 10.81 2.50 -5.27
C ASN A 46 10.36 3.04 -3.91
N ILE A 47 10.09 2.15 -2.94
CA ILE A 47 9.77 2.54 -1.56
C ILE A 47 10.95 3.29 -0.92
N ALA A 48 12.19 2.78 -1.06
CA ALA A 48 13.39 3.46 -0.56
C ALA A 48 13.53 4.89 -1.16
N CYS A 49 13.23 5.05 -2.44
CA CYS A 49 13.24 6.38 -3.09
C CYS A 49 12.17 7.31 -2.50
N ALA A 50 11.01 6.79 -2.14
CA ALA A 50 9.91 7.57 -1.58
C ALA A 50 10.17 8.02 -0.13
N ILE A 51 10.83 7.20 0.69
CA ILE A 51 11.04 7.48 2.13
C ILE A 51 12.33 8.24 2.43
N GLY A 52 13.27 8.30 1.48
CA GLY A 52 14.63 8.80 1.72
C GLY A 52 14.72 10.27 2.15
N HIS A 53 13.66 11.05 1.99
CA HIS A 53 13.55 12.43 2.46
C HIS A 53 12.64 12.57 3.71
N LYS A 54 12.27 11.43 4.33
CA LYS A 54 11.45 11.35 5.56
C LYS A 54 10.13 12.13 5.46
N PRO A 55 9.27 11.84 4.47
CA PRO A 55 8.02 12.58 4.27
C PRO A 55 7.00 12.30 5.38
N GLU A 56 6.17 13.30 5.70
CA GLU A 56 5.05 13.14 6.63
C GLU A 56 3.86 12.39 6.01
N LEU A 57 3.75 12.42 4.66
CA LEU A 57 2.70 11.73 3.90
C LEU A 57 3.33 10.83 2.85
N LEU A 58 2.92 9.57 2.85
CA LEU A 58 3.29 8.55 1.86
C LEU A 58 2.04 8.07 1.12
N ILE A 59 2.10 8.03 -0.20
CA ILE A 59 1.02 7.50 -1.05
C ILE A 59 1.54 6.26 -1.76
N PHE A 60 0.92 5.12 -1.49
CA PHE A 60 1.22 3.84 -2.12
C PHE A 60 0.05 3.40 -3.00
N ASP A 61 0.28 3.44 -4.29
CA ASP A 61 -0.70 2.99 -5.28
C ASP A 61 -0.38 1.56 -5.72
N GLU A 62 -1.20 0.62 -5.28
CA GLU A 62 -1.07 -0.83 -5.52
C GLU A 62 0.37 -1.37 -5.34
N PRO A 63 1.04 -1.16 -4.19
CA PRO A 63 2.47 -1.41 -4.06
C PRO A 63 2.85 -2.89 -4.10
N THR A 64 1.89 -3.80 -4.00
CA THR A 64 2.10 -5.26 -3.89
C THR A 64 1.70 -6.04 -5.14
N VAL A 65 1.12 -5.36 -6.14
CA VAL A 65 0.68 -6.02 -7.38
C VAL A 65 1.86 -6.61 -8.15
N GLY A 66 1.72 -7.88 -8.55
CA GLY A 66 2.69 -8.58 -9.39
C GLY A 66 4.00 -8.98 -8.70
N ILE A 67 4.03 -9.01 -7.38
CA ILE A 67 5.19 -9.45 -6.60
C ILE A 67 4.88 -10.75 -5.83
N ASP A 68 5.94 -11.46 -5.49
CA ASP A 68 5.85 -12.70 -4.74
C ASP A 68 5.35 -12.49 -3.29
N PRO A 69 4.75 -13.51 -2.64
CA PRO A 69 4.19 -13.38 -1.30
C PRO A 69 5.19 -12.94 -0.23
N GLN A 70 6.46 -13.34 -0.34
CA GLN A 70 7.49 -12.97 0.63
C GLN A 70 7.81 -11.47 0.54
N SER A 71 7.99 -10.96 -0.70
CA SER A 71 8.21 -9.52 -0.93
C SER A 71 6.98 -8.69 -0.55
N ARG A 72 5.76 -9.21 -0.79
CA ARG A 72 4.49 -8.58 -0.37
C ARG A 72 4.46 -8.38 1.14
N ASN A 73 4.64 -9.44 1.92
CA ASN A 73 4.64 -9.38 3.38
C ASN A 73 5.70 -8.40 3.90
N PHE A 74 6.91 -8.48 3.35
CA PHE A 74 7.98 -7.56 3.71
C PHE A 74 7.58 -6.08 3.48
N ILE A 75 6.98 -5.76 2.33
CA ILE A 75 6.53 -4.39 2.02
C ILE A 75 5.44 -3.95 3.01
N MET A 76 4.44 -4.79 3.28
CA MET A 76 3.37 -4.49 4.23
C MET A 76 3.91 -4.19 5.62
N ASP A 77 4.88 -4.97 6.11
CA ASP A 77 5.53 -4.74 7.39
C ASP A 77 6.29 -3.42 7.44
N LYS A 78 6.96 -3.05 6.34
CA LYS A 78 7.68 -1.76 6.24
C LYS A 78 6.72 -0.57 6.20
N ILE A 79 5.57 -0.71 5.55
CA ILE A 79 4.52 0.31 5.54
C ILE A 79 3.93 0.50 6.95
N ARG A 80 3.63 -0.60 7.67
CA ARG A 80 3.21 -0.51 9.09
C ARG A 80 4.24 0.18 9.95
N PHE A 81 5.51 -0.15 9.77
CA PHE A 81 6.59 0.47 10.51
C PHE A 81 6.65 1.98 10.25
N ALA A 82 6.64 2.41 8.98
CA ALA A 82 6.65 3.83 8.63
C ALA A 82 5.46 4.59 9.25
N ASN A 83 4.27 3.99 9.31
CA ASN A 83 3.12 4.58 9.98
C ASN A 83 3.32 4.71 11.50
N LYS A 84 3.89 3.69 12.15
CA LYS A 84 4.22 3.75 13.59
C LYS A 84 5.25 4.83 13.92
N GLU A 85 6.19 5.10 13.00
CA GLU A 85 7.17 6.18 13.11
C GLU A 85 6.56 7.58 12.83
N GLY A 86 5.26 7.67 12.58
CA GLY A 86 4.50 8.92 12.47
C GLY A 86 4.14 9.36 11.06
N ALA A 87 4.50 8.62 10.02
CA ALA A 87 4.07 8.95 8.67
C ALA A 87 2.58 8.68 8.48
N THR A 88 1.86 9.61 7.86
CA THR A 88 0.51 9.39 7.36
C THR A 88 0.58 8.58 6.06
N ILE A 89 -0.25 7.54 5.93
CA ILE A 89 -0.21 6.66 4.77
C ILE A 89 -1.55 6.64 4.06
N ILE A 90 -1.54 6.91 2.76
CA ILE A 90 -2.62 6.61 1.83
C ILE A 90 -2.21 5.34 1.07
N TYR A 91 -3.02 4.31 1.18
CA TYR A 91 -2.76 3.00 0.57
C TYR A 91 -3.92 2.60 -0.34
N THR A 92 -3.65 2.34 -1.62
CA THR A 92 -4.65 1.78 -2.52
C THR A 92 -4.34 0.32 -2.81
N SER A 93 -5.35 -0.51 -2.83
CA SER A 93 -5.26 -1.91 -3.24
C SER A 93 -6.64 -2.43 -3.65
N HIS A 94 -6.66 -3.40 -4.53
CA HIS A 94 -7.85 -4.22 -4.80
C HIS A 94 -7.82 -5.53 -3.99
N TYR A 95 -6.78 -5.79 -3.20
CA TYR A 95 -6.69 -6.90 -2.26
C TYR A 95 -7.27 -6.49 -0.91
N MET A 96 -8.51 -6.90 -0.64
CA MET A 96 -9.23 -6.50 0.58
C MET A 96 -8.52 -6.92 1.86
N GLU A 97 -7.84 -8.07 1.84
CA GLU A 97 -7.03 -8.57 2.95
C GLU A 97 -5.89 -7.61 3.35
N GLU A 98 -5.28 -6.93 2.37
CA GLU A 98 -4.24 -5.93 2.64
C GLU A 98 -4.81 -4.70 3.31
N ILE A 99 -5.97 -4.23 2.82
CA ILE A 99 -6.68 -3.08 3.39
C ILE A 99 -7.07 -3.39 4.83
N GLU A 100 -7.66 -4.56 5.10
CA GLU A 100 -8.01 -4.99 6.46
C GLU A 100 -6.79 -5.08 7.38
N ALA A 101 -5.66 -5.52 6.85
CA ALA A 101 -4.44 -5.69 7.63
C ALA A 101 -3.69 -4.37 7.92
N LEU A 102 -3.80 -3.36 7.07
CA LEU A 102 -3.00 -2.14 7.13
C LEU A 102 -3.78 -0.90 7.55
N CYS A 103 -5.05 -0.78 7.12
CA CYS A 103 -5.76 0.48 7.15
C CYS A 103 -6.66 0.58 8.38
N SER A 104 -6.55 1.69 9.12
CA SER A 104 -7.46 2.03 10.22
C SER A 104 -8.76 2.68 9.72
N ARG A 105 -8.72 3.36 8.58
CA ARG A 105 -9.88 3.92 7.89
C ARG A 105 -9.85 3.55 6.42
N ILE A 106 -11.01 3.27 5.87
CA ILE A 106 -11.18 2.73 4.53
C ILE A 106 -12.15 3.63 3.77
N ALA A 107 -11.78 3.99 2.54
CA ALA A 107 -12.67 4.64 1.59
C ALA A 107 -12.98 3.68 0.45
N ILE A 108 -14.26 3.34 0.26
CA ILE A 108 -14.70 2.53 -0.87
C ILE A 108 -15.04 3.45 -2.03
N MET A 109 -14.43 3.16 -3.19
CA MET A 109 -14.67 3.93 -4.42
C MET A 109 -15.32 3.05 -5.48
N ASP A 110 -16.34 3.59 -6.16
CA ASP A 110 -16.92 3.00 -7.35
C ASP A 110 -17.22 4.08 -8.39
N ASN A 111 -16.98 3.78 -9.67
CA ASN A 111 -17.18 4.70 -10.80
C ASN A 111 -16.61 6.11 -10.57
N GLY A 112 -15.40 6.19 -9.97
CA GLY A 112 -14.69 7.45 -9.72
C GLY A 112 -15.27 8.27 -8.56
N ARG A 113 -16.15 7.70 -7.73
CA ARG A 113 -16.76 8.37 -6.56
C ARG A 113 -16.50 7.60 -5.30
N ILE A 114 -16.27 8.29 -4.21
CA ILE A 114 -16.25 7.69 -2.88
C ILE A 114 -17.71 7.43 -2.47
N ILE A 115 -18.05 6.16 -2.21
CA ILE A 115 -19.40 5.74 -1.85
C ILE A 115 -19.56 5.45 -0.35
N ALA A 116 -18.48 5.13 0.34
CA ALA A 116 -18.47 4.95 1.78
C ALA A 116 -17.08 5.25 2.35
N VAL A 117 -17.02 5.75 3.60
CA VAL A 117 -15.77 5.96 4.36
C VAL A 117 -16.01 5.62 5.81
N GLY A 118 -15.14 4.79 6.39
CA GLY A 118 -15.24 4.42 7.81
C GLY A 118 -14.16 3.44 8.25
N THR A 119 -14.24 2.96 9.48
CA THR A 119 -13.53 1.74 9.89
C THR A 119 -14.18 0.51 9.27
N LYS A 120 -13.56 -0.66 9.36
CA LYS A 120 -14.16 -1.91 8.87
C LYS A 120 -15.52 -2.14 9.53
N GLU A 121 -15.60 -1.95 10.85
CA GLU A 121 -16.82 -2.15 11.64
C GLU A 121 -17.93 -1.18 11.21
N GLU A 122 -17.61 0.09 11.01
CA GLU A 122 -18.56 1.09 10.52
C GLU A 122 -19.09 0.74 9.12
N LEU A 123 -18.21 0.26 8.22
CA LEU A 123 -18.61 -0.15 6.87
C LEU A 123 -19.48 -1.41 6.88
N VAL A 124 -19.20 -2.37 7.74
CA VAL A 124 -20.07 -3.55 7.95
C VAL A 124 -21.46 -3.11 8.41
N GLN A 125 -21.57 -2.17 9.35
CA GLN A 125 -22.85 -1.67 9.85
C GLN A 125 -23.69 -0.93 8.79
N LEU A 126 -23.06 -0.43 7.71
CA LEU A 126 -23.81 0.17 6.59
C LEU A 126 -24.58 -0.86 5.76
N VAL A 127 -24.17 -2.12 5.79
CA VAL A 127 -24.73 -3.18 4.94
C VAL A 127 -25.51 -4.24 5.73
N THR A 128 -25.42 -4.25 7.04
CA THR A 128 -26.14 -5.19 7.91
C THR A 128 -26.50 -4.59 9.27
N ASP A 129 -27.69 -4.91 9.75
CA ASP A 129 -28.15 -4.54 11.11
C ASP A 129 -27.59 -5.46 12.21
N GLN A 130 -26.87 -6.53 11.84
CA GLN A 130 -26.30 -7.50 12.78
C GLN A 130 -25.00 -6.95 13.35
N LYS A 131 -24.98 -6.60 14.63
CA LYS A 131 -23.83 -6.01 15.34
C LYS A 131 -22.60 -6.93 15.43
N ASP A 132 -22.76 -8.24 15.30
CA ASP A 132 -21.68 -9.24 15.38
C ASP A 132 -21.43 -9.92 14.03
N SER A 133 -21.71 -9.25 12.94
CA SER A 133 -21.44 -9.80 11.61
C SER A 133 -19.94 -9.93 11.35
N GLN A 134 -19.47 -11.15 11.12
CA GLN A 134 -18.09 -11.44 10.69
C GLN A 134 -17.89 -11.20 9.17
N MET A 135 -18.61 -10.25 8.63
CA MET A 135 -18.54 -9.91 7.21
C MET A 135 -17.14 -9.47 6.82
N SER A 136 -16.61 -10.02 5.73
CA SER A 136 -15.34 -9.58 5.13
C SER A 136 -15.51 -8.22 4.45
N LEU A 137 -14.43 -7.48 4.30
CA LEU A 137 -14.45 -6.21 3.57
C LEU A 137 -14.84 -6.42 2.09
N GLU A 138 -14.53 -7.59 1.52
CA GLU A 138 -14.92 -7.97 0.16
C GLU A 138 -16.45 -8.09 0.02
N GLU A 139 -17.11 -8.74 0.97
CA GLU A 139 -18.57 -8.83 1.00
C GLU A 139 -19.24 -7.47 1.16
N VAL A 140 -18.68 -6.61 2.02
CA VAL A 140 -19.13 -5.21 2.17
C VAL A 140 -18.99 -4.45 0.85
N PHE A 141 -17.83 -4.55 0.20
CA PHE A 141 -17.58 -3.90 -1.09
C PHE A 141 -18.58 -4.37 -2.16
N LEU A 142 -18.79 -5.66 -2.31
CA LEU A 142 -19.74 -6.22 -3.27
C LEU A 142 -21.17 -5.78 -3.00
N THR A 143 -21.56 -5.71 -1.73
CA THR A 143 -22.91 -5.25 -1.35
C THR A 143 -23.10 -3.77 -1.68
N LEU A 144 -22.15 -2.91 -1.35
CA LEU A 144 -22.24 -1.47 -1.58
C LEU A 144 -22.18 -1.11 -3.07
N THR A 145 -21.41 -1.85 -3.87
CA THR A 145 -21.26 -1.58 -5.32
C THR A 145 -22.36 -2.21 -6.16
N GLY A 146 -23.17 -3.13 -5.59
CA GLY A 146 -24.23 -3.84 -6.30
C GLY A 146 -23.73 -4.78 -7.41
N LYS A 147 -22.44 -5.13 -7.41
CA LYS A 147 -21.79 -5.90 -8.47
C LYS A 147 -21.36 -7.27 -7.97
N LYS A 148 -22.04 -8.30 -8.41
CA LYS A 148 -21.37 -9.59 -8.63
C LYS A 148 -20.32 -9.34 -9.71
N LEU A 149 -19.06 -9.66 -9.42
CA LEU A 149 -17.86 -9.54 -10.25
C LEU A 149 -18.11 -9.08 -11.70
N ARG A 150 -17.57 -7.93 -12.12
CA ARG A 150 -17.68 -7.38 -13.49
C ARG A 150 -17.24 -8.37 -14.58
N ASP A 151 -16.46 -9.39 -14.23
CA ASP A 151 -15.92 -10.39 -15.14
C ASP A 151 -16.96 -11.40 -15.69
N TYR A 152 -18.20 -11.43 -15.15
CA TYR A 152 -19.27 -12.28 -15.66
C TYR A 152 -20.29 -11.58 -16.57
N ALA A 153 -20.19 -10.26 -16.73
CA ALA A 153 -21.18 -9.50 -17.50
C ALA A 153 -20.80 -9.27 -18.97
N GLU A 154 -19.58 -9.60 -19.40
CA GLU A 154 -19.13 -9.44 -20.79
C GLU A 154 -19.15 -10.75 -21.61
N GLY A 155 -19.69 -11.83 -21.07
CA GLY A 155 -19.75 -13.15 -21.71
C GLY A 155 -21.09 -13.55 -22.32
N GLU A 156 -22.13 -12.70 -22.25
CA GLU A 156 -23.44 -12.99 -22.84
C GLU A 156 -23.87 -11.85 -23.79
N MET A 157 -23.31 -11.86 -25.00
CA MET A 157 -23.98 -11.39 -26.25
C MET A 157 -23.43 -12.17 -27.43
#